data_6e04510c85fee576b000a8399934c16b
#
_entry.id   6e04510c85fee576b000a8399934c16b
#
_cell.length_a   1.000
_cell.length_b   1.000
_cell.length_c   1.000
_cell.angle_alpha   90.00
_cell.angle_beta   90.00
_cell.angle_gamma   90.00
#
_symmetry.space_group_name_H-M   'P 1'
#
loop_
_entity.id
_entity.type
_entity.pdbx_description
1 polymer ?
#
loop_
_entity_poly.entity_id
_entity_poly.type
_entity_poly.pdbx_seq_one_letter_code
_entity_poly.pdbx_strand_id
1 'polypeptide(L)'
;HSTLAREFVDFLEFDLVYVIEAAYNLLGSLILLFFYDAAVVGMCLIVLVPVVGISYVYGKRMKRLNKLKNDELEQQVDVIGSGNRQTVNNHYNNLRKWQIKISNQEAWNFGFMEFLVMIVLGVSLLITYKTSGAAILAGNVVGIFFYISNFAKGLETIPYTVQRLTSLTDITR
;
A
#
# COMPACT_ATOMS: atom_id res chain seq x y z
N HIS A 1 0.19 -12.00 27.10
CA HIS A 1 1.05 -12.97 26.39
C HIS A 1 0.32 -13.72 25.25
N SER A 2 -0.98 -14.03 25.36
CA SER A 2 -1.73 -14.75 24.33
C SER A 2 -2.03 -13.90 23.07
N THR A 3 -2.27 -12.60 23.22
CA THR A 3 -2.51 -11.66 22.13
C THR A 3 -1.28 -11.44 21.26
N LEU A 4 -0.12 -11.23 21.88
CA LEU A 4 1.16 -11.07 21.18
C LEU A 4 1.55 -12.30 20.35
N ALA A 5 1.35 -13.51 20.93
CA ALA A 5 1.62 -14.74 20.21
C ALA A 5 0.68 -14.91 19.02
N ARG A 6 -0.59 -14.53 19.15
CA ARG A 6 -1.57 -14.59 18.06
C ARG A 6 -1.25 -13.61 16.94
N GLU A 7 -0.93 -12.37 17.28
CA GLU A 7 -0.54 -11.35 16.28
C GLU A 7 0.74 -11.72 15.54
N PHE A 8 1.69 -12.37 16.22
CA PHE A 8 2.90 -12.88 15.59
C PHE A 8 2.61 -14.05 14.63
N VAL A 9 1.70 -14.94 15.00
CA VAL A 9 1.25 -16.04 14.12
C VAL A 9 0.50 -15.47 12.91
N ASP A 10 -0.43 -14.52 13.13
CA ASP A 10 -1.16 -13.85 12.04
C ASP A 10 -0.21 -13.15 11.07
N PHE A 11 0.86 -12.52 11.59
CA PHE A 11 1.90 -11.93 10.75
C PHE A 11 2.62 -12.97 9.88
N LEU A 12 3.05 -14.09 10.46
CA LEU A 12 3.74 -15.13 9.72
C LEU A 12 2.83 -15.81 8.69
N GLU A 13 1.57 -16.00 9.02
CA GLU A 13 0.62 -16.72 8.17
C GLU A 13 0.09 -15.88 7.01
N PHE A 14 -0.16 -14.59 7.23
CA PHE A 14 -0.77 -13.70 6.25
C PHE A 14 0.17 -12.62 5.76
N ASP A 15 0.74 -11.81 6.65
CA ASP A 15 1.49 -10.62 6.25
C ASP A 15 2.83 -10.95 5.58
N LEU A 16 3.50 -12.01 6.01
CA LEU A 16 4.76 -12.45 5.41
C LEU A 16 4.56 -12.90 3.95
N VAL A 17 3.45 -13.56 3.65
CA VAL A 17 3.11 -13.98 2.29
C VAL A 17 2.95 -12.76 1.38
N TYR A 18 2.26 -11.71 1.83
CA TYR A 18 2.11 -10.46 1.08
C TYR A 18 3.45 -9.75 0.86
N VAL A 19 4.35 -9.75 1.86
CA VAL A 19 5.68 -9.16 1.72
C VAL A 19 6.52 -9.91 0.67
N ILE A 20 6.48 -11.25 0.70
CA ILE A 20 7.18 -12.08 -0.28
C ILE A 20 6.60 -11.88 -1.68
N GLU A 21 5.27 -11.84 -1.81
CA GLU A 21 4.60 -11.60 -3.09
C GLU A 21 4.96 -10.21 -3.64
N ALA A 22 4.95 -9.17 -2.80
CA ALA A 22 5.36 -7.82 -3.19
C ALA A 22 6.81 -7.79 -3.66
N ALA A 23 7.72 -8.43 -2.92
CA ALA A 23 9.13 -8.52 -3.28
C ALA A 23 9.32 -9.26 -4.62
N TYR A 24 8.62 -10.38 -4.81
CA TYR A 24 8.63 -11.12 -6.07
C TYR A 24 8.11 -10.27 -7.24
N ASN A 25 6.97 -9.60 -7.06
CA ASN A 25 6.38 -8.75 -8.09
C ASN A 25 7.26 -7.56 -8.44
N LEU A 26 7.90 -6.92 -7.45
CA LEU A 26 8.81 -5.79 -7.70
C LEU A 26 10.14 -6.24 -8.32
N LEU A 27 10.87 -7.11 -7.64
CA LEU A 27 12.22 -7.50 -8.05
C LEU A 27 12.20 -8.38 -9.29
N GLY A 28 11.29 -9.37 -9.32
CA GLY A 28 11.15 -10.27 -10.46
C GLY A 28 10.76 -9.52 -11.74
N SER A 29 9.84 -8.56 -11.64
CA SER A 29 9.44 -7.73 -12.78
C SER A 29 10.59 -6.86 -13.28
N LEU A 30 11.36 -6.22 -12.39
CA LEU A 30 12.50 -5.38 -12.78
C LEU A 30 13.60 -6.21 -13.47
N ILE A 31 13.90 -7.41 -12.95
CA ILE A 31 14.88 -8.31 -13.56
C ILE A 31 14.42 -8.71 -14.97
N LEU A 32 13.17 -9.11 -15.12
CA LEU A 32 12.64 -9.55 -16.40
C LEU A 32 12.49 -8.39 -17.40
N LEU A 33 12.04 -7.21 -16.96
CA LEU A 33 12.01 -6.01 -17.77
C LEU A 33 13.39 -5.62 -18.31
N PHE A 34 14.45 -5.86 -17.55
CA PHE A 34 15.81 -5.54 -17.98
C PHE A 34 16.22 -6.25 -19.28
N PHE A 35 15.70 -7.46 -19.50
CA PHE A 35 15.94 -8.21 -20.74
C PHE A 35 15.12 -7.70 -21.93
N TYR A 36 14.08 -6.91 -21.69
CA TYR A 36 13.27 -6.31 -22.75
C TYR A 36 13.70 -4.87 -23.06
N ASP A 37 13.80 -4.03 -22.06
CA ASP A 37 14.18 -2.62 -22.21
C ASP A 37 14.74 -2.03 -20.90
N ALA A 38 16.04 -1.80 -20.87
CA ALA A 38 16.72 -1.23 -19.70
C ALA A 38 16.27 0.20 -19.39
N ALA A 39 15.79 0.98 -20.37
CA ALA A 39 15.30 2.33 -20.14
C ALA A 39 13.98 2.32 -19.36
N VAL A 40 13.12 1.32 -19.62
CA VAL A 40 11.88 1.10 -18.86
C VAL A 40 12.20 0.76 -17.39
N VAL A 41 13.22 -0.05 -17.14
CA VAL A 41 13.69 -0.35 -15.77
C VAL A 41 14.14 0.91 -15.05
N GLY A 42 14.94 1.76 -15.72
CA GLY A 42 15.37 3.05 -15.16
C GLY A 42 14.19 3.92 -14.73
N MET A 43 13.16 3.99 -15.54
CA MET A 43 11.92 4.72 -15.22
C MET A 43 11.20 4.10 -14.01
N CYS A 44 11.06 2.77 -13.96
CA CYS A 44 10.44 2.08 -12.82
C CYS A 44 11.19 2.38 -11.51
N LEU A 45 12.52 2.41 -11.54
CA LEU A 45 13.33 2.77 -10.37
C LEU A 45 13.13 4.22 -9.93
N ILE A 46 13.01 5.16 -10.87
CA ILE A 46 12.72 6.56 -10.55
C ILE A 46 11.36 6.70 -9.87
N VAL A 47 10.35 5.95 -10.32
CA VAL A 47 9.00 6.00 -9.74
C VAL A 47 8.95 5.40 -8.33
N LEU A 48 9.82 4.46 -7.99
CA LEU A 48 9.90 3.92 -6.62
C LEU A 48 10.17 5.02 -5.56
N VAL A 49 10.95 6.03 -5.90
CA VAL A 49 11.30 7.10 -4.96
C VAL A 49 10.05 7.84 -4.43
N PRO A 50 9.20 8.43 -5.29
CA PRO A 50 7.97 9.07 -4.80
C PRO A 50 7.00 8.09 -4.14
N VAL A 51 6.90 6.84 -4.63
CA VAL A 51 6.03 5.83 -4.04
C VAL A 51 6.42 5.52 -2.59
N VAL A 52 7.70 5.29 -2.32
CA VAL A 52 8.19 5.05 -0.96
C VAL A 52 7.95 6.27 -0.06
N GLY A 53 8.22 7.48 -0.56
CA GLY A 53 7.97 8.72 0.19
C GLY A 53 6.49 8.90 0.57
N ILE A 54 5.59 8.69 -0.38
CA ILE A 54 4.14 8.80 -0.16
C ILE A 54 3.65 7.71 0.81
N SER A 55 4.12 6.47 0.62
CA SER A 55 3.77 5.34 1.48
C SER A 55 4.22 5.57 2.93
N TYR A 56 5.39 6.16 3.13
CA TYR A 56 5.87 6.53 4.46
C TYR A 56 4.98 7.58 5.14
N VAL A 57 4.61 8.65 4.40
CA VAL A 57 3.70 9.69 4.92
C VAL A 57 2.32 9.12 5.20
N TYR A 58 1.81 8.27 4.30
CA TYR A 58 0.56 7.56 4.46
C TYR A 58 0.56 6.69 5.72
N GLY A 59 1.57 5.82 5.89
CA GLY A 59 1.70 4.95 7.07
C GLY A 59 1.70 5.73 8.38
N LYS A 60 2.45 6.85 8.44
CA LYS A 60 2.49 7.72 9.62
C LYS A 60 1.12 8.35 9.94
N ARG A 61 0.38 8.79 8.92
CA ARG A 61 -0.97 9.33 9.10
C ARG A 61 -1.96 8.26 9.54
N MET A 62 -1.93 7.09 8.92
CA MET A 62 -2.79 5.96 9.26
C MET A 62 -2.58 5.49 10.70
N LYS A 63 -1.32 5.36 11.12
CA LYS A 63 -1.00 5.04 12.52
C LYS A 63 -1.65 6.01 13.50
N ARG A 64 -1.53 7.33 13.24
CA ARG A 64 -2.15 8.35 14.09
C ARG A 64 -3.68 8.25 14.11
N LEU A 65 -4.32 8.05 12.95
CA LEU A 65 -5.78 7.95 12.86
C LEU A 65 -6.30 6.68 13.53
N ASN A 66 -5.62 5.55 13.33
CA ASN A 66 -5.95 4.28 13.99
C ASN A 66 -5.81 4.39 15.51
N LYS A 67 -4.74 5.04 16.00
CA LYS A 67 -4.60 5.29 17.44
C LYS A 67 -5.77 6.09 17.99
N LEU A 68 -6.13 7.23 17.38
CA LEU A 68 -7.27 8.06 17.82
C LEU A 68 -8.61 7.31 17.79
N LYS A 69 -8.80 6.41 16.81
CA LYS A 69 -9.98 5.54 16.75
C LYS A 69 -9.95 4.51 17.87
N ASN A 70 -8.80 3.89 18.14
CA ASN A 70 -8.67 2.88 19.20
C ASN A 70 -8.82 3.50 20.59
N ASP A 71 -8.23 4.68 20.84
CA ASP A 71 -8.41 5.42 22.09
C ASP A 71 -9.90 5.71 22.37
N GLU A 72 -10.68 6.03 21.33
CA GLU A 72 -12.14 6.20 21.44
C GLU A 72 -12.85 4.86 21.69
N LEU A 73 -12.42 3.76 21.04
CA LEU A 73 -13.00 2.43 21.25
C LEU A 73 -12.77 1.89 22.65
N GLU A 74 -11.63 2.17 23.27
CA GLU A 74 -11.33 1.74 24.66
C GLU A 74 -12.32 2.33 25.65
N GLN A 75 -12.86 3.52 25.40
CA GLN A 75 -13.86 4.18 26.25
C GLN A 75 -15.27 3.61 26.07
N GLN A 76 -15.50 2.71 25.12
CA GLN A 76 -16.84 2.25 24.76
C GLN A 76 -17.61 1.62 25.92
N VAL A 77 -16.94 0.82 26.75
CA VAL A 77 -17.58 0.13 27.89
C VAL A 77 -18.07 1.14 28.92
N ASP A 78 -17.24 2.11 29.26
CA ASP A 78 -17.56 3.15 30.25
C ASP A 78 -18.67 4.08 29.75
N VAL A 79 -18.62 4.45 28.47
CA VAL A 79 -19.62 5.28 27.82
C VAL A 79 -20.98 4.61 27.81
N ILE A 80 -21.06 3.33 27.46
CA ILE A 80 -22.32 2.56 27.46
C ILE A 80 -22.80 2.37 28.88
N GLY A 81 -21.92 2.07 29.83
CA GLY A 81 -22.22 1.89 31.25
C GLY A 81 -22.76 3.16 31.90
N SER A 82 -22.43 4.34 31.40
CA SER A 82 -22.95 5.63 31.91
C SER A 82 -24.47 5.80 31.74
N GLY A 83 -25.10 5.07 30.81
CA GLY A 83 -26.53 5.18 30.48
C GLY A 83 -26.94 6.52 29.90
N ASN A 84 -26.03 7.46 29.68
CA ASN A 84 -26.33 8.78 29.16
C ASN A 84 -26.42 8.77 27.63
N ARG A 85 -27.63 8.96 27.09
CA ARG A 85 -27.90 8.95 25.65
C ARG A 85 -27.02 9.93 24.85
N GLN A 86 -26.76 11.11 25.41
CA GLN A 86 -25.99 12.14 24.73
C GLN A 86 -24.50 11.74 24.64
N THR A 87 -23.95 11.19 25.74
CA THR A 87 -22.56 10.69 25.78
C THR A 87 -22.36 9.53 24.79
N VAL A 88 -23.30 8.59 24.77
CA VAL A 88 -23.29 7.47 23.80
C VAL A 88 -23.35 7.98 22.36
N ASN A 89 -24.25 8.92 22.06
CA ASN A 89 -24.37 9.47 20.70
C ASN A 89 -23.09 10.21 20.26
N ASN A 90 -22.48 10.98 21.15
CA ASN A 90 -21.21 11.67 20.88
C ASN A 90 -20.07 10.70 20.60
N HIS A 91 -19.96 9.63 21.39
CA HIS A 91 -18.98 8.57 21.20
C HIS A 91 -19.09 7.92 19.82
N TYR A 92 -20.28 7.46 19.42
CA TYR A 92 -20.46 6.87 18.09
C TYR A 92 -20.27 7.87 16.94
N ASN A 93 -20.61 9.15 17.15
CA ASN A 93 -20.30 10.19 16.19
C ASN A 93 -18.79 10.42 16.04
N ASN A 94 -18.01 10.34 17.12
CA ASN A 94 -16.56 10.44 17.06
C ASN A 94 -15.96 9.23 16.33
N LEU A 95 -16.37 8.01 16.67
CA LEU A 95 -15.95 6.80 15.95
C LEU A 95 -16.22 6.89 14.45
N ARG A 96 -17.42 7.35 14.08
CA ARG A 96 -17.77 7.58 12.68
C ARG A 96 -16.87 8.61 12.00
N LYS A 97 -16.55 9.72 12.67
CA LYS A 97 -15.63 10.74 12.14
C LYS A 97 -14.23 10.18 11.88
N TRP A 98 -13.70 9.37 12.80
CA TRP A 98 -12.40 8.73 12.63
C TRP A 98 -12.42 7.71 11.50
N GLN A 99 -13.46 6.90 11.41
CA GLN A 99 -13.62 5.94 10.32
C GLN A 99 -13.68 6.62 8.95
N ILE A 100 -14.44 7.72 8.82
CA ILE A 100 -14.50 8.50 7.56
C ILE A 100 -13.11 9.08 7.21
N LYS A 101 -12.36 9.61 8.19
CA LYS A 101 -11.01 10.12 7.93
C LYS A 101 -10.05 9.03 7.46
N ILE A 102 -10.14 7.85 8.05
CA ILE A 102 -9.37 6.67 7.65
C ILE A 102 -9.72 6.30 6.20
N SER A 103 -11.00 6.07 5.91
CA SER A 103 -11.47 5.72 4.56
C SER A 103 -11.09 6.76 3.50
N ASN A 104 -11.19 8.05 3.83
CA ASN A 104 -10.76 9.10 2.91
C ASN A 104 -9.25 9.04 2.64
N GLN A 105 -8.44 8.78 3.67
CA GLN A 105 -6.99 8.65 3.49
C GLN A 105 -6.62 7.42 2.66
N GLU A 106 -7.32 6.31 2.84
CA GLU A 106 -7.19 5.09 2.04
C GLU A 106 -7.58 5.34 0.59
N ALA A 107 -8.73 5.98 0.34
CA ALA A 107 -9.20 6.31 -0.99
C ALA A 107 -8.24 7.24 -1.75
N TRP A 108 -7.69 8.27 -1.09
CA TRP A 108 -6.70 9.15 -1.68
C TRP A 108 -5.40 8.42 -2.02
N ASN A 109 -4.92 7.58 -1.10
CA ASN A 109 -3.70 6.80 -1.35
C ASN A 109 -3.89 5.84 -2.53
N PHE A 110 -5.00 5.10 -2.54
CA PHE A 110 -5.34 4.18 -3.63
C PHE A 110 -5.45 4.91 -4.97
N GLY A 111 -6.25 5.98 -5.05
CA GLY A 111 -6.41 6.75 -6.28
C GLY A 111 -5.12 7.34 -6.81
N PHE A 112 -4.23 7.79 -5.91
CA PHE A 112 -2.92 8.32 -6.30
C PHE A 112 -1.99 7.20 -6.83
N MET A 113 -1.99 6.03 -6.21
CA MET A 113 -1.19 4.89 -6.67
C MET A 113 -1.66 4.41 -8.03
N GLU A 114 -2.97 4.27 -8.26
CA GLU A 114 -3.55 3.93 -9.56
C GLU A 114 -3.15 4.94 -10.65
N PHE A 115 -3.19 6.23 -10.32
CA PHE A 115 -2.77 7.27 -11.25
C PHE A 115 -1.29 7.16 -11.63
N LEU A 116 -0.42 6.87 -10.66
CA LEU A 116 1.01 6.60 -10.93
C LEU A 116 1.20 5.38 -11.82
N VAL A 117 0.47 4.29 -11.56
CA VAL A 117 0.51 3.07 -12.39
C VAL A 117 0.13 3.38 -13.84
N MET A 118 -0.92 4.16 -14.05
CA MET A 118 -1.33 4.58 -15.41
C MET A 118 -0.23 5.38 -16.11
N ILE A 119 0.45 6.29 -15.39
CA ILE A 119 1.59 7.05 -15.92
C ILE A 119 2.73 6.11 -16.30
N VAL A 120 3.08 5.18 -15.41
CA VAL A 120 4.16 4.20 -15.63
C VAL A 120 3.88 3.37 -16.88
N LEU A 121 2.68 2.85 -17.03
CA LEU A 121 2.26 2.09 -18.21
C LEU A 121 2.35 2.93 -19.49
N GLY A 122 1.78 4.13 -19.49
CA GLY A 122 1.79 5.01 -20.66
C GLY A 122 3.19 5.42 -21.09
N VAL A 123 4.02 5.85 -20.12
CA VAL A 123 5.41 6.27 -20.39
C VAL A 123 6.27 5.09 -20.86
N SER A 124 6.08 3.90 -20.28
CA SER A 124 6.81 2.70 -20.69
C SER A 124 6.54 2.33 -22.12
N LEU A 125 5.29 2.36 -22.55
CA LEU A 125 4.93 2.09 -23.95
C LEU A 125 5.55 3.12 -24.90
N LEU A 126 5.59 4.41 -24.50
CA LEU A 126 6.24 5.46 -25.28
C LEU A 126 7.76 5.27 -25.36
N ILE A 127 8.41 4.88 -24.28
CA ILE A 127 9.86 4.57 -24.26
C ILE A 127 10.13 3.41 -25.20
N THR A 128 9.40 2.30 -25.05
CA THR A 128 9.56 1.12 -25.89
C THR A 128 9.35 1.44 -27.37
N TYR A 129 8.34 2.24 -27.71
CA TYR A 129 8.12 2.69 -29.08
C TYR A 129 9.31 3.47 -29.64
N LYS A 130 9.90 4.37 -28.85
CA LYS A 130 11.07 5.16 -29.27
C LYS A 130 12.34 4.32 -29.39
N THR A 131 12.53 3.36 -28.50
CA THR A 131 13.75 2.53 -28.44
C THR A 131 13.77 1.47 -29.55
N SER A 132 12.62 0.82 -29.80
CA SER A 132 12.54 -0.30 -30.75
C SER A 132 12.09 0.11 -32.16
N GLY A 133 11.55 1.31 -32.34
CA GLY A 133 11.08 1.83 -33.64
C GLY A 133 10.02 0.94 -34.28
N ALA A 134 10.05 0.87 -35.64
CA ALA A 134 9.09 0.04 -36.41
C ALA A 134 9.33 -1.47 -36.30
N ALA A 135 10.41 -1.92 -35.64
CA ALA A 135 10.77 -3.32 -35.47
C ALA A 135 10.20 -3.96 -34.19
N ILE A 136 9.24 -3.29 -33.54
CA ILE A 136 8.60 -3.82 -32.32
C ILE A 136 7.86 -5.12 -32.65
N LEU A 137 8.30 -6.21 -32.08
CA LEU A 137 7.53 -7.46 -32.08
C LEU A 137 6.37 -7.34 -31.10
N ALA A 138 5.17 -7.73 -31.51
CA ALA A 138 3.97 -7.70 -30.67
C ALA A 138 4.19 -8.44 -29.34
N GLY A 139 4.97 -9.52 -29.34
CA GLY A 139 5.32 -10.25 -28.12
C GLY A 139 6.12 -9.43 -27.11
N ASN A 140 7.01 -8.52 -27.56
CA ASN A 140 7.77 -7.65 -26.66
C ASN A 140 6.86 -6.64 -25.98
N VAL A 141 5.91 -6.06 -26.69
CA VAL A 141 4.94 -5.10 -26.11
C VAL A 141 4.08 -5.79 -25.05
N VAL A 142 3.59 -7.00 -25.33
CA VAL A 142 2.81 -7.79 -24.38
C VAL A 142 3.65 -8.17 -23.15
N GLY A 143 4.91 -8.58 -23.37
CA GLY A 143 5.82 -8.90 -22.28
C GLY A 143 6.09 -7.71 -21.36
N ILE A 144 6.41 -6.55 -21.95
CA ILE A 144 6.64 -5.31 -21.19
C ILE A 144 5.39 -4.91 -20.43
N PHE A 145 4.23 -4.91 -21.06
CA PHE A 145 2.94 -4.62 -20.41
C PHE A 145 2.70 -5.56 -19.21
N PHE A 146 2.92 -6.85 -19.38
CA PHE A 146 2.72 -7.85 -18.33
C PHE A 146 3.65 -7.61 -17.12
N TYR A 147 4.94 -7.37 -17.38
CA TYR A 147 5.90 -7.16 -16.28
C TYR A 147 5.70 -5.80 -15.60
N ILE A 148 5.30 -4.75 -16.33
CA ILE A 148 4.94 -3.49 -15.70
C ILE A 148 3.67 -3.64 -14.85
N SER A 149 2.69 -4.41 -15.30
CA SER A 149 1.49 -4.70 -14.50
C SER A 149 1.82 -5.46 -13.22
N ASN A 150 2.77 -6.41 -13.26
CA ASN A 150 3.25 -7.10 -12.07
C ASN A 150 4.05 -6.16 -11.14
N PHE A 151 4.90 -5.30 -11.71
CA PHE A 151 5.60 -4.27 -10.94
C PHE A 151 4.61 -3.33 -10.24
N ALA A 152 3.55 -2.91 -10.93
CA ALA A 152 2.49 -2.09 -10.38
C ALA A 152 1.78 -2.75 -9.20
N LYS A 153 1.45 -4.05 -9.29
CA LYS A 153 0.90 -4.81 -8.15
C LYS A 153 1.84 -4.80 -6.95
N GLY A 154 3.15 -4.91 -7.18
CA GLY A 154 4.15 -4.77 -6.12
C GLY A 154 4.13 -3.37 -5.49
N LEU A 155 3.96 -2.30 -6.28
CA LEU A 155 3.85 -0.93 -5.78
C LEU A 155 2.62 -0.72 -4.88
N GLU A 156 1.48 -1.27 -5.25
CA GLU A 156 0.23 -1.18 -4.48
C GLU A 156 0.33 -1.83 -3.10
N THR A 157 1.15 -2.85 -2.96
CA THR A 157 1.37 -3.56 -1.69
C THR A 157 2.32 -2.82 -0.73
N ILE A 158 3.14 -1.89 -1.21
CA ILE A 158 4.11 -1.15 -0.38
C ILE A 158 3.44 -0.40 0.79
N PRO A 159 2.37 0.41 0.58
CA PRO A 159 1.73 1.13 1.68
C PRO A 159 1.20 0.20 2.77
N TYR A 160 0.59 -0.91 2.37
CA TYR A 160 0.09 -1.92 3.29
C TYR A 160 1.21 -2.57 4.09
N THR A 161 2.28 -2.99 3.42
CA THR A 161 3.47 -3.58 4.05
C THR A 161 4.11 -2.62 5.08
N VAL A 162 4.28 -1.35 4.70
CA VAL A 162 4.82 -0.32 5.61
C VAL A 162 3.91 -0.13 6.83
N GLN A 163 2.59 -0.09 6.65
CA GLN A 163 1.64 0.03 7.75
C GLN A 163 1.73 -1.17 8.71
N ARG A 164 1.81 -2.39 8.20
CA ARG A 164 1.91 -3.62 9.01
C ARG A 164 3.21 -3.71 9.78
N LEU A 165 4.35 -3.45 9.14
CA LEU A 165 5.65 -3.42 9.79
C LEU A 165 5.71 -2.36 10.91
N THR A 166 5.08 -1.20 10.70
CA THR A 166 5.01 -0.16 11.71
C THR A 166 4.15 -0.58 12.91
N SER A 167 3.06 -1.29 12.67
CA SER A 167 2.19 -1.83 13.74
C SER A 167 2.93 -2.85 14.60
N LEU A 168 3.70 -3.76 13.99
CA LEU A 168 4.49 -4.75 14.72
C LEU A 168 5.57 -4.13 15.60
N THR A 169 6.22 -3.06 15.14
CA THR A 169 7.25 -2.36 15.93
C THR A 169 6.67 -1.73 17.20
N ASP A 170 5.39 -1.35 17.22
CA ASP A 170 4.72 -0.81 18.40
C ASP A 170 4.35 -1.89 19.42
N ILE A 171 4.11 -3.12 18.97
CA ILE A 171 3.72 -4.24 19.82
C ILE A 171 4.95 -4.83 20.55
N THR A 172 6.14 -4.69 19.97
CA THR A 172 7.41 -5.21 20.52
C THR A 172 8.12 -4.24 21.47
N ARG A 173 7.58 -3.05 21.71
CA ARG A 173 8.04 -2.06 22.69
C ARG A 173 7.12 -2.03 23.91
#